data_b9cf566cb82d8a0c016014fe6eb635a3
#
_entry.id   b9cf566cb82d8a0c016014fe6eb635a3
#
_cell.length_a   1.000
_cell.length_b   1.000
_cell.length_c   1.000
_cell.angle_alpha   90.00
_cell.angle_beta   90.00
_cell.angle_gamma   90.00
#
_symmetry.space_group_name_H-M   'P 1'
#
loop_
_entity.id
_entity.type
_entity.pdbx_description
1 polymer ?
#
loop_
_entity_poly.entity_id
_entity_poly.type
_entity_poly.pdbx_seq_one_letter_code
_entity_poly.pdbx_strand_id
1 'polypeptide(L)'
;MSLPLPAPPVGGHCIGVDPYYLTHKAAEVGYYPEVILAGRRINDSMGLWVAQECVRLLIDAGRPVKGARVLVLGLTFKEDVPDVRNTRVIDVINELRRFGAEPVVCDPVADAGEAHHEYGIDLHPLTPLPRAEAVIVAVAHRQIRALTPAALVAAVGTGAPCLDLKGVYDRQALTDAGLVGWRL
;
A
#
# COMPACT_ATOMS: atom_id res chain seq x y z
N MET A 1 0.88 -27.57 1.72
CA MET A 1 0.07 -26.96 0.65
C MET A 1 -0.02 -25.48 0.97
N SER A 2 0.84 -24.65 0.34
CA SER A 2 0.80 -23.20 0.55
C SER A 2 -0.42 -22.66 -0.16
N LEU A 3 -1.31 -21.99 0.57
CA LEU A 3 -2.38 -21.22 -0.03
C LEU A 3 -1.72 -20.15 -0.95
N PRO A 4 -2.29 -19.89 -2.14
CA PRO A 4 -1.79 -18.80 -2.96
C PRO A 4 -1.86 -17.52 -2.15
N LEU A 5 -0.73 -16.80 -2.09
CA LEU A 5 -0.68 -15.51 -1.42
C LEU A 5 -1.66 -14.54 -2.11
N PRO A 6 -2.39 -13.74 -1.34
CA PRO A 6 -3.27 -12.74 -1.92
C PRO A 6 -2.46 -11.76 -2.77
N ALA A 7 -3.01 -11.36 -3.92
CA ALA A 7 -2.38 -10.36 -4.77
C ALA A 7 -2.56 -8.95 -4.17
N PRO A 8 -1.65 -7.99 -4.44
CA PRO A 8 -1.84 -6.60 -4.02
C PRO A 8 -3.16 -6.04 -4.56
N PRO A 9 -3.80 -5.10 -3.82
CA PRO A 9 -5.06 -4.52 -4.27
C PRO A 9 -4.89 -3.85 -5.62
N VAL A 10 -5.82 -4.12 -6.53
CA VAL A 10 -5.81 -3.58 -7.90
C VAL A 10 -6.73 -2.37 -7.94
N GLY A 11 -6.16 -1.22 -8.25
CA GLY A 11 -6.87 0.04 -8.50
C GLY A 11 -7.05 0.31 -10.00
N GLY A 12 -7.36 1.58 -10.34
CA GLY A 12 -7.52 2.06 -11.70
C GLY A 12 -8.97 2.15 -12.15
N HIS A 13 -9.18 2.80 -13.32
CA HIS A 13 -10.51 3.13 -13.83
C HIS A 13 -11.28 1.90 -14.30
N CYS A 14 -10.73 1.14 -15.25
CA CYS A 14 -11.44 0.00 -15.83
C CYS A 14 -11.57 -1.15 -14.84
N ILE A 15 -10.46 -1.64 -14.29
CA ILE A 15 -10.46 -2.82 -13.41
C ILE A 15 -11.21 -2.53 -12.11
N GLY A 16 -11.14 -1.29 -11.62
CA GLY A 16 -11.81 -0.86 -10.39
C GLY A 16 -13.33 -0.63 -10.55
N VAL A 17 -13.79 -0.26 -11.74
CA VAL A 17 -15.14 0.29 -11.97
C VAL A 17 -15.98 -0.57 -12.92
N ASP A 18 -15.45 -0.99 -14.07
CA ASP A 18 -16.24 -1.68 -15.11
C ASP A 18 -16.94 -2.96 -14.63
N PRO A 19 -16.36 -3.79 -13.75
CA PRO A 19 -17.06 -4.94 -13.21
C PRO A 19 -18.35 -4.60 -12.47
N TYR A 20 -18.45 -3.40 -11.88
CA TYR A 20 -19.68 -2.97 -11.22
C TYR A 20 -20.78 -2.62 -12.22
N TYR A 21 -20.46 -2.03 -13.37
CA TYR A 21 -21.43 -1.82 -14.44
C TYR A 21 -21.98 -3.15 -14.96
N LEU A 22 -21.08 -4.14 -15.15
CA LEU A 22 -21.50 -5.47 -15.57
C LEU A 22 -22.40 -6.16 -14.52
N THR A 23 -22.04 -6.06 -13.24
CA THR A 23 -22.85 -6.67 -12.17
C THR A 23 -24.21 -5.97 -12.01
N HIS A 24 -24.25 -4.66 -12.18
CA HIS A 24 -25.52 -3.91 -12.18
C HIS A 24 -26.41 -4.38 -13.34
N LYS A 25 -25.87 -4.44 -14.56
CA LYS A 25 -26.63 -4.91 -15.73
C LYS A 25 -27.09 -6.35 -15.60
N ALA A 26 -26.28 -7.23 -15.04
CA ALA A 26 -26.67 -8.60 -14.77
C ALA A 26 -27.87 -8.68 -13.80
N ALA A 27 -27.85 -7.87 -12.74
CA ALA A 27 -28.94 -7.79 -11.76
C ALA A 27 -30.26 -7.29 -12.40
N GLU A 28 -30.18 -6.31 -13.32
CA GLU A 28 -31.38 -5.81 -14.04
C GLU A 28 -32.08 -6.91 -14.86
N VAL A 29 -31.32 -7.88 -15.40
CA VAL A 29 -31.90 -9.01 -16.15
C VAL A 29 -32.15 -10.26 -15.29
N GLY A 30 -32.12 -10.11 -13.96
CA GLY A 30 -32.43 -11.17 -13.00
C GLY A 30 -31.29 -12.14 -12.74
N TYR A 31 -30.05 -11.85 -13.15
CA TYR A 31 -28.87 -12.69 -12.88
C TYR A 31 -28.02 -12.09 -11.74
N TYR A 32 -27.73 -12.88 -10.72
CA TYR A 32 -26.89 -12.47 -9.59
C TYR A 32 -25.42 -12.93 -9.79
N PRO A 33 -24.47 -12.02 -10.10
CA PRO A 33 -23.11 -12.38 -10.48
C PRO A 33 -22.20 -12.60 -9.27
N GLU A 34 -22.40 -13.65 -8.50
CA GLU A 34 -21.71 -13.96 -7.22
C GLU A 34 -20.18 -13.97 -7.35
N VAL A 35 -19.64 -14.58 -8.38
CA VAL A 35 -18.18 -14.73 -8.57
C VAL A 35 -17.52 -13.37 -8.73
N ILE A 36 -18.11 -12.48 -9.55
CA ILE A 36 -17.57 -11.15 -9.77
C ILE A 36 -17.64 -10.33 -8.46
N LEU A 37 -18.78 -10.38 -7.77
CA LEU A 37 -18.97 -9.67 -6.50
C LEU A 37 -18.05 -10.20 -5.40
N ALA A 38 -17.81 -11.52 -5.34
CA ALA A 38 -16.86 -12.11 -4.39
C ALA A 38 -15.42 -11.65 -4.67
N GLY A 39 -14.99 -11.67 -5.94
CA GLY A 39 -13.67 -11.16 -6.33
C GLY A 39 -13.50 -9.68 -6.00
N ARG A 40 -14.54 -8.87 -6.19
CA ARG A 40 -14.53 -7.43 -5.82
C ARG A 40 -14.39 -7.25 -4.31
N ARG A 41 -15.17 -7.97 -3.49
CA ARG A 41 -15.04 -7.89 -2.03
C ARG A 41 -13.64 -8.22 -1.55
N ILE A 42 -13.01 -9.26 -2.11
CA ILE A 42 -11.62 -9.62 -1.77
C ILE A 42 -10.69 -8.47 -2.12
N ASN A 43 -10.73 -7.96 -3.36
CA ASN A 43 -9.89 -6.86 -3.78
C ASN A 43 -10.08 -5.62 -2.90
N ASP A 44 -11.32 -5.27 -2.58
CA ASP A 44 -11.65 -4.08 -1.81
C ASP A 44 -11.23 -4.21 -0.33
N SER A 45 -11.13 -5.44 0.20
CA SER A 45 -10.65 -5.69 1.56
C SER A 45 -9.12 -5.72 1.70
N MET A 46 -8.38 -5.80 0.59
CA MET A 46 -6.92 -5.97 0.64
C MET A 46 -6.20 -4.79 1.27
N GLY A 47 -6.66 -3.55 1.03
CA GLY A 47 -6.07 -2.36 1.64
C GLY A 47 -6.17 -2.38 3.17
N LEU A 48 -7.35 -2.74 3.70
CA LEU A 48 -7.56 -2.90 5.13
C LEU A 48 -6.65 -3.99 5.71
N TRP A 49 -6.58 -5.14 5.03
CA TRP A 49 -5.75 -6.26 5.49
C TRP A 49 -4.25 -5.90 5.54
N VAL A 50 -3.74 -5.19 4.54
CA VAL A 50 -2.34 -4.70 4.55
C VAL A 50 -2.08 -3.77 5.74
N ALA A 51 -2.98 -2.85 6.04
CA ALA A 51 -2.85 -1.97 7.19
C ALA A 51 -2.87 -2.74 8.51
N GLN A 52 -3.75 -3.74 8.65
CA GLN A 52 -3.82 -4.61 9.82
C GLN A 52 -2.53 -5.43 10.00
N GLU A 53 -1.96 -5.95 8.92
CA GLU A 53 -0.66 -6.64 8.96
C GLU A 53 0.47 -5.69 9.37
N CYS A 54 0.47 -4.45 8.89
CA CYS A 54 1.43 -3.44 9.32
C CYS A 54 1.34 -3.19 10.83
N VAL A 55 0.12 -3.03 11.34
CA VAL A 55 -0.14 -2.84 12.78
C VAL A 55 0.32 -4.06 13.59
N ARG A 56 0.01 -5.27 13.13
CA ARG A 56 0.47 -6.51 13.79
C ARG A 56 1.99 -6.57 13.86
N LEU A 57 2.68 -6.26 12.76
CA LEU A 57 4.14 -6.27 12.70
C LEU A 57 4.78 -5.17 13.56
N LEU A 58 4.15 -4.00 13.69
CA LEU A 58 4.60 -2.96 14.64
C LEU A 58 4.53 -3.48 16.08
N ILE A 59 3.43 -4.14 16.45
CA ILE A 59 3.26 -4.74 17.79
C ILE A 59 4.31 -5.82 18.03
N ASP A 60 4.51 -6.74 17.08
CA ASP A 60 5.51 -7.81 17.16
C ASP A 60 6.94 -7.26 17.31
N ALA A 61 7.22 -6.11 16.68
CA ALA A 61 8.49 -5.41 16.80
C ALA A 61 8.62 -4.56 18.09
N GLY A 62 7.62 -4.57 18.97
CA GLY A 62 7.61 -3.76 20.20
C GLY A 62 7.51 -2.26 19.95
N ARG A 63 6.99 -1.85 18.79
CA ARG A 63 6.85 -0.45 18.40
C ARG A 63 5.43 0.06 18.69
N PRO A 64 5.25 1.36 19.03
CA PRO A 64 3.93 1.93 19.23
C PRO A 64 3.12 1.86 17.92
N VAL A 65 1.79 1.74 18.03
CA VAL A 65 0.88 1.88 16.88
C VAL A 65 0.30 3.29 16.84
N LYS A 66 -0.24 3.74 17.97
CA LYS A 66 -0.79 5.09 18.06
C LYS A 66 0.32 6.14 17.99
N GLY A 67 0.21 7.05 17.03
CA GLY A 67 1.22 8.06 16.74
C GLY A 67 2.43 7.53 15.98
N ALA A 68 2.47 6.23 15.62
CA ALA A 68 3.54 5.69 14.80
C ALA A 68 3.48 6.29 13.40
N ARG A 69 4.58 6.82 12.92
CA ARG A 69 4.72 7.25 11.54
C ARG A 69 4.96 6.03 10.67
N VAL A 70 4.14 5.85 9.63
CA VAL A 70 4.28 4.76 8.67
C VAL A 70 4.61 5.35 7.31
N LEU A 71 5.82 5.08 6.81
CA LEU A 71 6.26 5.54 5.50
C LEU A 71 5.56 4.72 4.41
N VAL A 72 4.77 5.38 3.57
CA VAL A 72 4.08 4.77 2.43
C VAL A 72 4.76 5.23 1.15
N LEU A 73 5.39 4.30 0.44
CA LEU A 73 6.12 4.56 -0.81
C LEU A 73 5.23 4.23 -2.02
N GLY A 74 4.80 5.28 -2.70
CA GLY A 74 3.87 5.24 -3.84
C GLY A 74 2.41 5.44 -3.43
N LEU A 75 1.70 6.28 -4.20
CA LEU A 75 0.28 6.60 -4.04
C LEU A 75 -0.50 6.34 -5.32
N THR A 76 0.11 6.49 -6.50
CA THR A 76 -0.58 6.32 -7.78
C THR A 76 -1.19 4.91 -7.93
N PHE A 77 -2.17 4.74 -8.80
CA PHE A 77 -2.81 3.44 -8.99
C PHE A 77 -1.91 2.42 -9.70
N LYS A 78 -0.87 2.89 -10.40
CA LYS A 78 0.05 2.05 -11.19
C LYS A 78 1.45 2.67 -11.26
N GLU A 79 2.45 1.80 -11.44
CA GLU A 79 3.85 2.17 -11.56
C GLU A 79 4.10 3.13 -12.74
N ASP A 80 4.88 4.18 -12.48
CA ASP A 80 5.34 5.19 -13.44
C ASP A 80 4.22 5.92 -14.22
N VAL A 81 3.00 5.94 -13.68
CA VAL A 81 1.86 6.68 -14.22
C VAL A 81 1.41 7.73 -13.21
N PRO A 82 1.38 9.04 -13.58
CA PRO A 82 1.06 10.13 -12.66
C PRO A 82 -0.46 10.29 -12.45
N ASP A 83 -1.15 9.24 -12.07
CA ASP A 83 -2.59 9.26 -11.85
C ASP A 83 -2.93 8.65 -10.48
N VAL A 84 -3.49 9.45 -9.60
CA VAL A 84 -3.86 9.06 -8.24
C VAL A 84 -5.31 8.59 -8.13
N ARG A 85 -6.12 8.78 -9.16
CA ARG A 85 -7.54 8.44 -9.13
C ARG A 85 -7.75 6.93 -8.99
N ASN A 86 -8.72 6.54 -8.16
CA ASN A 86 -9.05 5.14 -7.88
C ASN A 86 -7.86 4.29 -7.38
N THR A 87 -6.88 4.93 -6.74
CA THR A 87 -5.80 4.18 -6.07
C THR A 87 -6.35 3.42 -4.86
N ARG A 88 -5.88 2.20 -4.68
CA ARG A 88 -6.22 1.39 -3.48
C ARG A 88 -5.27 1.62 -2.31
N VAL A 89 -4.23 2.40 -2.52
CA VAL A 89 -3.32 2.82 -1.44
C VAL A 89 -4.04 3.68 -0.42
N ILE A 90 -5.07 4.43 -0.85
CA ILE A 90 -5.89 5.23 0.04
C ILE A 90 -6.61 4.39 1.12
N ASP A 91 -7.00 3.16 0.78
CA ASP A 91 -7.65 2.25 1.74
C ASP A 91 -6.67 1.86 2.87
N VAL A 92 -5.39 1.60 2.51
CA VAL A 92 -4.31 1.34 3.48
C VAL A 92 -4.09 2.57 4.39
N ILE A 93 -3.99 3.75 3.79
CA ILE A 93 -3.74 5.01 4.51
C ILE A 93 -4.88 5.30 5.50
N ASN A 94 -6.12 5.17 5.05
CA ASN A 94 -7.27 5.43 5.90
C ASN A 94 -7.39 4.41 7.05
N GLU A 95 -7.10 3.15 6.81
CA GLU A 95 -7.15 2.14 7.87
C GLU A 95 -6.01 2.34 8.88
N LEU A 96 -4.80 2.70 8.45
CA LEU A 96 -3.71 3.08 9.37
C LEU A 96 -4.13 4.26 10.27
N ARG A 97 -4.75 5.30 9.68
CA ARG A 97 -5.28 6.44 10.46
C ARG A 97 -6.34 6.01 11.50
N ARG A 98 -7.19 5.03 11.18
CA ARG A 98 -8.18 4.47 12.13
C ARG A 98 -7.53 3.79 13.33
N PHE A 99 -6.35 3.19 13.16
CA PHE A 99 -5.53 2.67 14.27
C PHE A 99 -4.76 3.76 15.02
N GLY A 100 -4.85 5.02 14.58
CA GLY A 100 -4.15 6.16 15.18
C GLY A 100 -2.69 6.27 14.76
N ALA A 101 -2.28 5.56 13.70
CA ALA A 101 -0.98 5.76 13.07
C ALA A 101 -1.00 7.00 12.15
N GLU A 102 0.19 7.52 11.83
CA GLU A 102 0.40 8.70 10.99
C GLU A 102 1.07 8.29 9.67
N PRO A 103 0.31 8.01 8.60
CA PRO A 103 0.89 7.71 7.29
C PRO A 103 1.63 8.91 6.73
N VAL A 104 2.88 8.69 6.32
CA VAL A 104 3.75 9.67 5.66
C VAL A 104 4.00 9.21 4.24
N VAL A 105 3.41 9.89 3.26
CA VAL A 105 3.35 9.42 1.89
C VAL A 105 4.44 10.07 1.04
N CYS A 106 5.23 9.26 0.34
CA CYS A 106 6.19 9.70 -0.66
C CYS A 106 5.85 9.06 -2.00
N ASP A 107 5.57 9.89 -3.00
CA ASP A 107 5.38 9.43 -4.38
C ASP A 107 6.13 10.39 -5.34
N PRO A 108 7.13 9.87 -6.09
CA PRO A 108 7.93 10.71 -6.98
C PRO A 108 7.26 11.01 -8.33
N VAL A 109 6.09 10.43 -8.59
CA VAL A 109 5.38 10.48 -9.89
C VAL A 109 4.05 11.18 -9.77
N ALA A 110 3.37 11.03 -8.63
CA ALA A 110 2.07 11.66 -8.38
C ALA A 110 2.15 13.18 -8.38
N ASP A 111 1.13 13.84 -8.92
CA ASP A 111 0.95 15.28 -8.74
C ASP A 111 0.51 15.61 -7.31
N ALA A 112 1.25 16.48 -6.64
CA ALA A 112 0.99 16.82 -5.24
C ALA A 112 -0.34 17.59 -5.07
N GLY A 113 -0.71 18.41 -6.04
CA GLY A 113 -1.98 19.15 -6.03
C GLY A 113 -3.18 18.20 -6.17
N GLU A 114 -3.09 17.21 -7.07
CA GLU A 114 -4.12 16.19 -7.22
C GLU A 114 -4.23 15.30 -5.97
N ALA A 115 -3.10 14.87 -5.40
CA ALA A 115 -3.08 14.06 -4.18
C ALA A 115 -3.75 14.79 -2.99
N HIS A 116 -3.47 16.08 -2.85
CA HIS A 116 -4.11 16.92 -1.84
C HIS A 116 -5.60 17.13 -2.12
N HIS A 117 -5.97 17.48 -3.37
CA HIS A 117 -7.36 17.75 -3.76
C HIS A 117 -8.26 16.51 -3.59
N GLU A 118 -7.81 15.35 -4.08
CA GLU A 118 -8.62 14.13 -4.09
C GLU A 118 -8.70 13.44 -2.72
N TYR A 119 -7.60 13.47 -1.94
CA TYR A 119 -7.47 12.65 -0.73
C TYR A 119 -7.02 13.38 0.53
N GLY A 120 -6.74 14.69 0.45
CA GLY A 120 -6.18 15.45 1.57
C GLY A 120 -4.80 14.94 2.00
N ILE A 121 -4.00 14.46 1.04
CA ILE A 121 -2.68 13.91 1.30
C ILE A 121 -1.61 14.89 0.82
N ASP A 122 -0.75 15.31 1.76
CA ASP A 122 0.47 16.06 1.44
C ASP A 122 1.61 15.09 1.15
N LEU A 123 2.19 15.18 -0.04
CA LEU A 123 3.31 14.33 -0.44
C LEU A 123 4.63 14.86 0.14
N HIS A 124 5.42 13.94 0.66
CA HIS A 124 6.78 14.20 1.14
C HIS A 124 7.82 13.84 0.06
N PRO A 125 8.99 14.49 0.05
CA PRO A 125 10.06 14.15 -0.88
C PRO A 125 10.58 12.73 -0.61
N LEU A 126 10.99 12.06 -1.70
CA LEU A 126 11.60 10.74 -1.62
C LEU A 126 13.06 10.81 -1.09
N THR A 127 13.67 11.98 -1.14
CA THR A 127 15.06 12.20 -0.69
C THR A 127 15.17 13.56 0.03
N PRO A 128 15.55 13.59 1.32
CA PRO A 128 15.74 12.42 2.20
C PRO A 128 14.40 11.78 2.57
N LEU A 129 14.42 10.46 2.80
CA LEU A 129 13.24 9.76 3.29
C LEU A 129 12.85 10.27 4.70
N PRO A 130 11.56 10.52 4.95
CA PRO A 130 11.07 10.85 6.29
C PRO A 130 11.36 9.75 7.30
N ARG A 131 11.61 10.14 8.57
CA ARG A 131 11.71 9.17 9.68
C ARG A 131 10.35 8.53 9.96
N ALA A 132 10.36 7.21 10.19
CA ALA A 132 9.15 6.44 10.47
C ALA A 132 9.46 5.17 11.29
N GLU A 133 8.43 4.47 11.75
CA GLU A 133 8.50 3.22 12.52
C GLU A 133 8.33 1.98 11.64
N ALA A 134 7.72 2.12 10.46
CA ALA A 134 7.56 1.05 9.47
C ALA A 134 7.56 1.64 8.05
N VAL A 135 7.78 0.78 7.04
CA VAL A 135 7.65 1.17 5.64
C VAL A 135 6.75 0.20 4.88
N ILE A 136 5.88 0.76 4.03
CA ILE A 136 5.03 0.02 3.08
C ILE A 136 5.45 0.44 1.67
N VAL A 137 5.92 -0.52 0.87
CA VAL A 137 6.20 -0.31 -0.56
C VAL A 137 4.94 -0.65 -1.33
N ALA A 138 4.12 0.37 -1.59
CA ALA A 138 2.78 0.22 -2.16
C ALA A 138 2.78 0.24 -3.69
N VAL A 139 3.59 1.11 -4.31
CA VAL A 139 3.73 1.22 -5.77
C VAL A 139 5.21 1.22 -6.16
N ALA A 140 5.57 0.40 -7.13
CA ALA A 140 6.96 0.13 -7.49
C ALA A 140 7.48 1.06 -8.60
N HIS A 141 7.41 2.40 -8.40
CA HIS A 141 8.03 3.36 -9.31
C HIS A 141 9.52 3.12 -9.48
N ARG A 142 10.09 3.49 -10.63
CA ARG A 142 11.54 3.35 -10.88
C ARG A 142 12.39 3.96 -9.77
N GLN A 143 12.01 5.13 -9.27
CA GLN A 143 12.74 5.82 -8.21
C GLN A 143 12.65 5.08 -6.87
N ILE A 144 11.51 4.44 -6.58
CA ILE A 144 11.32 3.61 -5.38
C ILE A 144 12.12 2.31 -5.49
N ARG A 145 12.13 1.67 -6.66
CA ARG A 145 12.97 0.49 -6.92
C ARG A 145 14.47 0.77 -6.80
N ALA A 146 14.88 2.01 -7.01
CA ALA A 146 16.28 2.42 -6.87
C ALA A 146 16.71 2.66 -5.42
N LEU A 147 15.77 2.72 -4.47
CA LEU A 147 16.11 2.81 -3.04
C LEU A 147 16.75 1.51 -2.58
N THR A 148 17.84 1.63 -1.84
CA THR A 148 18.50 0.45 -1.27
C THR A 148 17.86 0.06 0.07
N PRO A 149 17.95 -1.22 0.51
CA PRO A 149 17.53 -1.61 1.85
C PRO A 149 18.19 -0.76 2.95
N ALA A 150 19.46 -0.37 2.76
CA ALA A 150 20.17 0.52 3.69
C ALA A 150 19.52 1.91 3.81
N ALA A 151 19.00 2.48 2.71
CA ALA A 151 18.28 3.74 2.74
C ALA A 151 16.95 3.61 3.52
N LEU A 152 16.26 2.47 3.38
CA LEU A 152 15.06 2.19 4.16
C LEU A 152 15.38 2.07 5.65
N VAL A 153 16.43 1.32 6.01
CA VAL A 153 16.89 1.21 7.43
C VAL A 153 17.25 2.57 7.98
N ALA A 154 17.92 3.43 7.21
CA ALA A 154 18.24 4.78 7.64
C ALA A 154 17.00 5.60 7.98
N ALA A 155 15.86 5.35 7.34
CA ALA A 155 14.60 6.02 7.62
C ALA A 155 13.82 5.39 8.78
N VAL A 156 13.73 4.05 8.85
CA VAL A 156 12.84 3.36 9.81
C VAL A 156 13.56 2.68 10.97
N GLY A 157 14.89 2.60 10.92
CA GLY A 157 15.71 1.92 11.93
C GLY A 157 15.72 0.40 11.78
N THR A 158 16.67 -0.23 12.47
CA THR A 158 16.82 -1.69 12.50
C THR A 158 15.64 -2.35 13.23
N GLY A 159 15.25 -3.55 12.79
CA GLY A 159 14.11 -4.30 13.32
C GLY A 159 12.75 -3.75 12.88
N ALA A 160 12.72 -2.72 12.03
CA ALA A 160 11.46 -2.14 11.55
C ALA A 160 10.75 -3.06 10.55
N PRO A 161 9.41 -3.10 10.57
CA PRO A 161 8.62 -3.76 9.52
C PRO A 161 8.82 -3.09 8.16
N CYS A 162 9.02 -3.92 7.12
CA CYS A 162 9.03 -3.52 5.73
C CYS A 162 8.03 -4.39 4.95
N LEU A 163 6.87 -3.81 4.62
CA LEU A 163 5.83 -4.47 3.85
C LEU A 163 6.05 -4.19 2.36
N ASP A 164 6.65 -5.14 1.66
CA ASP A 164 6.90 -5.04 0.22
C ASP A 164 5.77 -5.68 -0.57
N LEU A 165 4.74 -4.91 -0.90
CA LEU A 165 3.54 -5.39 -1.59
C LEU A 165 3.81 -5.81 -3.04
N LYS A 166 4.88 -5.29 -3.63
CA LYS A 166 5.19 -5.47 -5.05
C LYS A 166 6.36 -6.42 -5.30
N GLY A 167 7.01 -6.91 -4.24
CA GLY A 167 8.18 -7.76 -4.37
C GLY A 167 9.38 -7.06 -5.00
N VAL A 168 9.59 -5.80 -4.66
CA VAL A 168 10.66 -4.97 -5.20
C VAL A 168 12.03 -5.42 -4.73
N TYR A 169 12.11 -5.82 -3.45
CA TYR A 169 13.38 -6.16 -2.80
C TYR A 169 13.54 -7.67 -2.64
N ASP A 170 14.76 -8.15 -2.69
CA ASP A 170 15.06 -9.51 -2.27
C ASP A 170 14.84 -9.66 -0.75
N ARG A 171 14.23 -10.78 -0.33
CA ARG A 171 13.90 -11.03 1.09
C ARG A 171 15.15 -11.10 1.96
N GLN A 172 16.18 -11.77 1.46
CA GLN A 172 17.44 -11.92 2.19
C GLN A 172 18.10 -10.55 2.35
N ALA A 173 18.12 -9.74 1.29
CA ALA A 173 18.68 -8.39 1.34
C ALA A 173 17.98 -7.48 2.37
N LEU A 174 16.65 -7.59 2.55
CA LEU A 174 15.94 -6.87 3.61
C LEU A 174 16.35 -7.37 5.00
N THR A 175 16.45 -8.69 5.18
CA THR A 175 16.86 -9.32 6.44
C THR A 175 18.31 -8.98 6.80
N ASP A 176 19.22 -9.06 5.83
CA ASP A 176 20.65 -8.74 6.01
C ASP A 176 20.84 -7.25 6.36
N ALA A 177 19.99 -6.39 5.84
CA ALA A 177 19.96 -4.97 6.21
C ALA A 177 19.36 -4.72 7.60
N GLY A 178 18.72 -5.72 8.22
CA GLY A 178 18.14 -5.64 9.54
C GLY A 178 16.66 -5.22 9.55
N LEU A 179 15.93 -5.36 8.44
CA LEU A 179 14.48 -5.13 8.38
C LEU A 179 13.70 -6.43 8.58
N VAL A 180 12.50 -6.31 9.14
CA VAL A 180 11.52 -7.41 9.19
C VAL A 180 10.72 -7.38 7.90
N GLY A 181 11.20 -8.11 6.88
CA GLY A 181 10.57 -8.16 5.56
C GLY A 181 9.27 -8.96 5.57
N TRP A 182 8.21 -8.36 5.09
CA TRP A 182 6.93 -9.01 4.84
C TRP A 182 6.50 -8.79 3.38
N ARG A 183 5.85 -9.76 2.77
CA ARG A 183 5.39 -9.71 1.38
C ARG A 183 4.04 -10.38 1.23
N LEU A 184 3.22 -9.85 0.32
CA LEU A 184 2.01 -10.49 -0.18
C LEU A 184 2.30 -11.78 -0.92
#